data_8dee81c2f60110bea1d5169336dc0ea5
#
_entry.id   8dee81c2f60110bea1d5169336dc0ea5
#
_cell.length_a   1.000
_cell.length_b   1.000
_cell.length_c   1.000
_cell.angle_alpha   90.00
_cell.angle_beta   90.00
_cell.angle_gamma   90.00
#
_symmetry.space_group_name_H-M   'P 1'
#
loop_
_entity.id
_entity.type
_entity.pdbx_description
1 polymer ?
#
loop_
_entity_poly.entity_id
_entity_poly.type
_entity_poly.pdbx_seq_one_letter_code
_entity_poly.pdbx_strand_id
1 'polypeptide(L)'
;ATAVLSPANIAFPIRRMFKKSKNVKVVLGEVTSVDRDKKNVELDSGINLSYDQLVIATGSLHSYFGNDSWSNYSQGLKGINDALVIRENLLKAFEKAENELNNEIKQEYLNFVVIGGGPTGVEMAGSIAEIAYKNLNKEFENFNSDDPNVYLIEANSKLLPMFSNKLSDKTEKYLFDFGVQVLKDEKVESVNDHIVQTNKQTIKSRNIISVSYTHLTLPTT
;
A
#
# COMPACT_ATOMS: atom_id res chain seq x y z
N ALA A 1 8.48 -0.19 0.74
CA ALA A 1 7.10 0.07 1.12
C ALA A 1 6.97 0.56 2.57
N THR A 2 7.72 0.00 3.51
CA THR A 2 7.70 0.37 4.95
C THR A 2 8.60 1.56 5.30
N ALA A 3 8.98 2.38 4.32
CA ALA A 3 9.85 3.55 4.48
C ALA A 3 11.19 3.24 5.20
N VAL A 4 11.78 2.08 4.94
CA VAL A 4 13.13 1.72 5.42
C VAL A 4 14.16 2.73 4.91
N LEU A 5 13.97 3.21 3.67
CA LEU A 5 14.76 4.30 3.11
C LEU A 5 14.08 5.65 3.39
N SER A 6 14.87 6.67 3.68
CA SER A 6 14.34 8.02 3.84
C SER A 6 13.80 8.57 2.49
N PRO A 7 12.82 9.48 2.51
CA PRO A 7 12.36 10.15 1.29
C PRO A 7 13.49 10.77 0.48
N ALA A 8 14.51 11.30 1.14
CA ALA A 8 15.68 11.89 0.49
C ALA A 8 16.52 10.88 -0.32
N ASN A 9 16.45 9.59 0.05
CA ASN A 9 17.17 8.52 -0.66
C ASN A 9 16.41 8.01 -1.89
N ILE A 10 15.10 8.24 -1.96
CA ILE A 10 14.23 7.71 -3.02
C ILE A 10 13.73 8.82 -3.97
N ALA A 11 13.49 10.01 -3.45
CA ALA A 11 12.98 11.14 -4.24
C ALA A 11 14.11 11.91 -4.91
N PHE A 12 14.25 11.75 -6.22
CA PHE A 12 15.21 12.54 -6.99
C PHE A 12 14.52 13.77 -7.60
N PRO A 13 15.04 15.00 -7.39
CA PRO A 13 14.42 16.21 -7.92
C PRO A 13 14.42 16.23 -9.46
N ILE A 14 13.24 16.22 -10.07
CA ILE A 14 13.06 16.16 -11.54
C ILE A 14 13.82 17.29 -12.24
N ARG A 15 13.76 18.53 -11.73
CA ARG A 15 14.47 19.68 -12.29
C ARG A 15 15.99 19.48 -12.30
N ARG A 16 16.55 18.78 -11.29
CA ARG A 16 17.96 18.45 -11.24
C ARG A 16 18.33 17.42 -12.28
N MET A 17 17.46 16.44 -12.54
CA MET A 17 17.66 15.42 -13.57
C MET A 17 17.81 16.04 -14.95
N PHE A 18 16.94 17.00 -15.28
CA PHE A 18 16.89 17.64 -16.59
C PHE A 18 17.68 18.97 -16.70
N LYS A 19 18.46 19.34 -15.68
CA LYS A 19 19.19 20.63 -15.65
C LYS A 19 20.03 20.92 -16.91
N LYS A 20 20.59 19.87 -17.55
CA LYS A 20 21.43 19.98 -18.75
C LYS A 20 20.64 19.82 -20.06
N SER A 21 19.36 19.45 -20.00
CA SER A 21 18.52 19.19 -21.18
C SER A 21 17.84 20.48 -21.62
N LYS A 22 18.33 21.06 -22.69
CA LYS A 22 17.81 22.33 -23.23
C LYS A 22 16.41 22.23 -23.82
N ASN A 23 15.98 21.01 -24.19
CA ASN A 23 14.70 20.68 -24.80
C ASN A 23 13.64 20.19 -23.79
N VAL A 24 13.91 20.25 -22.47
CA VAL A 24 12.98 19.84 -21.43
C VAL A 24 12.60 21.04 -20.57
N LYS A 25 11.30 21.25 -20.44
CA LYS A 25 10.72 22.24 -19.52
C LYS A 25 9.91 21.51 -18.46
N VAL A 26 10.28 21.66 -17.19
CA VAL A 26 9.53 21.11 -16.06
C VAL A 26 8.59 22.18 -15.53
N VAL A 27 7.30 21.93 -15.57
CA VAL A 27 6.23 22.81 -15.09
C VAL A 27 5.56 22.15 -13.90
N LEU A 28 5.35 22.89 -12.82
CA LEU A 28 4.52 22.49 -11.69
C LEU A 28 3.12 23.08 -11.89
N GLY A 29 2.09 22.28 -11.84
CA GLY A 29 0.70 22.70 -11.97
C GLY A 29 -0.23 21.49 -12.02
N GLU A 30 -1.48 21.68 -11.71
CA GLU A 30 -2.53 20.69 -11.87
C GLU A 30 -3.18 20.84 -13.23
N VAL A 31 -3.32 19.75 -13.95
CA VAL A 31 -4.02 19.74 -15.25
C VAL A 31 -5.53 19.76 -14.98
N THR A 32 -6.21 20.81 -15.39
CA THR A 32 -7.65 21.00 -15.21
C THR A 32 -8.46 20.59 -16.43
N SER A 33 -7.90 20.73 -17.62
CA SER A 33 -8.55 20.30 -18.85
C SER A 33 -7.55 19.88 -19.95
N VAL A 34 -8.03 19.04 -20.86
CA VAL A 34 -7.32 18.64 -22.08
C VAL A 34 -8.26 18.81 -23.28
N ASP A 35 -7.94 19.77 -24.14
CA ASP A 35 -8.63 19.97 -25.43
C ASP A 35 -7.91 19.16 -26.52
N ARG A 36 -8.54 18.07 -26.94
CA ARG A 36 -7.95 17.16 -27.95
C ARG A 36 -7.93 17.75 -29.35
N ASP A 37 -8.92 18.56 -29.67
CA ASP A 37 -9.07 19.15 -31.04
C ASP A 37 -8.07 20.26 -31.21
N LYS A 38 -7.90 21.11 -30.21
CA LYS A 38 -6.91 22.20 -30.22
C LYS A 38 -5.53 21.74 -29.77
N LYS A 39 -5.38 20.47 -29.37
CA LYS A 39 -4.14 19.92 -28.83
C LYS A 39 -3.54 20.78 -27.71
N ASN A 40 -4.33 21.09 -26.74
CA ASN A 40 -3.97 22.00 -25.66
C ASN A 40 -4.27 21.38 -24.26
N VAL A 41 -3.40 21.67 -23.31
CA VAL A 41 -3.56 21.30 -21.89
C VAL A 41 -3.62 22.56 -21.08
N GLU A 42 -4.64 22.71 -20.24
CA GLU A 42 -4.80 23.84 -19.34
C GLU A 42 -4.42 23.44 -17.92
N LEU A 43 -3.68 24.31 -17.24
CA LEU A 43 -3.30 24.16 -15.84
C LEU A 43 -4.16 25.05 -14.94
N ASP A 44 -4.25 24.70 -13.64
CA ASP A 44 -4.92 25.46 -12.59
C ASP A 44 -4.49 26.92 -12.49
N SER A 45 -3.25 27.22 -12.87
CA SER A 45 -2.69 28.55 -12.96
C SER A 45 -3.14 29.36 -14.19
N GLY A 46 -3.99 28.80 -15.06
CA GLY A 46 -4.39 29.39 -16.35
C GLY A 46 -3.35 29.29 -17.45
N ILE A 47 -2.23 28.61 -17.22
CA ILE A 47 -1.22 28.35 -18.24
C ILE A 47 -1.75 27.31 -19.22
N ASN A 48 -1.65 27.63 -20.50
CA ASN A 48 -2.01 26.75 -21.62
C ASN A 48 -0.74 26.21 -22.29
N LEU A 49 -0.69 24.91 -22.48
CA LEU A 49 0.43 24.19 -23.10
C LEU A 49 -0.07 23.47 -24.36
N SER A 50 0.37 23.89 -25.52
CA SER A 50 0.09 23.20 -26.78
C SER A 50 1.01 21.99 -26.94
N TYR A 51 0.54 20.94 -27.64
CA TYR A 51 1.30 19.71 -27.88
C TYR A 51 1.04 19.14 -29.27
N ASP A 52 2.01 18.45 -29.82
CA ASP A 52 1.83 17.60 -31.00
C ASP A 52 1.46 16.17 -30.57
N GLN A 53 2.09 15.69 -29.50
CA GLN A 53 1.83 14.41 -28.85
C GLN A 53 1.71 14.61 -27.36
N LEU A 54 0.70 13.98 -26.75
CA LEU A 54 0.45 14.00 -25.30
C LEU A 54 0.61 12.62 -24.71
N VAL A 55 1.47 12.50 -23.69
CA VAL A 55 1.59 11.29 -22.89
C VAL A 55 0.93 11.54 -21.53
N ILE A 56 -0.11 10.79 -21.23
CA ILE A 56 -0.80 10.86 -19.93
C ILE A 56 -0.18 9.81 -19.01
N ALA A 57 0.53 10.25 -17.99
CA ALA A 57 1.24 9.41 -17.02
C ALA A 57 0.91 9.82 -15.58
N THR A 58 -0.36 10.06 -15.30
CA THR A 58 -0.88 10.57 -14.01
C THR A 58 -0.88 9.52 -12.89
N GLY A 59 -0.53 8.29 -13.21
CA GLY A 59 -0.58 7.18 -12.28
C GLY A 59 -2.01 6.65 -12.07
N SER A 60 -2.23 5.94 -10.98
CA SER A 60 -3.53 5.40 -10.56
C SER A 60 -3.90 5.95 -9.19
N LEU A 61 -5.17 5.97 -8.87
CA LEU A 61 -5.64 6.23 -7.51
C LEU A 61 -5.70 4.92 -6.73
N HIS A 62 -5.64 5.04 -5.39
CA HIS A 62 -5.95 3.93 -4.52
C HIS A 62 -7.44 3.56 -4.68
N SER A 63 -7.75 2.28 -4.67
CA SER A 63 -9.12 1.80 -4.78
C SER A 63 -9.47 0.89 -3.61
N TYR A 64 -10.62 1.13 -3.02
CA TYR A 64 -11.20 0.30 -1.98
C TYR A 64 -12.27 -0.66 -2.55
N PHE A 65 -12.13 -1.10 -3.82
CA PHE A 65 -13.09 -2.00 -4.50
C PHE A 65 -14.53 -1.48 -4.52
N GLY A 66 -14.70 -0.15 -4.57
CA GLY A 66 -16.01 0.50 -4.51
C GLY A 66 -16.55 0.69 -3.08
N ASN A 67 -15.77 0.38 -2.05
CA ASN A 67 -16.12 0.55 -0.64
C ASN A 67 -15.33 1.72 -0.03
N ASP A 68 -15.59 2.94 -0.48
CA ASP A 68 -14.81 4.13 -0.08
C ASP A 68 -14.83 4.38 1.44
N SER A 69 -15.85 3.88 2.16
CA SER A 69 -15.92 3.92 3.62
C SER A 69 -14.76 3.18 4.31
N TRP A 70 -14.10 2.24 3.64
CA TRP A 70 -12.94 1.53 4.19
C TRP A 70 -11.75 2.45 4.41
N SER A 71 -11.69 3.58 3.70
CA SER A 71 -10.66 4.62 3.89
C SER A 71 -10.61 5.18 5.31
N ASN A 72 -11.71 5.11 6.06
CA ASN A 72 -11.77 5.57 7.44
C ASN A 72 -11.07 4.61 8.42
N TYR A 73 -10.89 3.35 8.03
CA TYR A 73 -10.44 2.26 8.91
C TYR A 73 -9.21 1.53 8.38
N SER A 74 -8.79 1.79 7.15
CA SER A 74 -7.63 1.17 6.54
C SER A 74 -6.74 2.21 5.86
N GLN A 75 -5.43 1.97 5.92
CA GLN A 75 -4.43 2.83 5.27
C GLN A 75 -4.19 2.34 3.85
N GLY A 76 -4.31 3.24 2.87
CA GLY A 76 -3.85 3.00 1.50
C GLY A 76 -2.34 3.20 1.38
N LEU A 77 -1.74 2.60 0.35
CA LEU A 77 -0.33 2.85 0.00
C LEU A 77 -0.23 3.25 -1.46
N LYS A 78 0.09 4.50 -1.72
CA LYS A 78 0.28 5.03 -3.07
C LYS A 78 1.54 5.89 -3.19
N GLY A 79 1.74 6.78 -2.24
CA GLY A 79 2.85 7.72 -2.25
C GLY A 79 3.82 7.52 -1.09
N ILE A 80 4.87 8.35 -1.08
CA ILE A 80 5.87 8.35 0.00
C ILE A 80 5.24 8.71 1.33
N ASN A 81 4.29 9.66 1.34
CA ASN A 81 3.61 10.06 2.57
C ASN A 81 2.80 8.90 3.17
N ASP A 82 2.12 8.09 2.36
CA ASP A 82 1.39 6.92 2.85
C ASP A 82 2.36 5.91 3.49
N ALA A 83 3.51 5.68 2.85
CA ALA A 83 4.53 4.79 3.39
C ALA A 83 5.09 5.28 4.74
N LEU A 84 5.25 6.60 4.91
CA LEU A 84 5.68 7.20 6.18
C LEU A 84 4.61 7.02 7.27
N VAL A 85 3.34 7.25 6.94
CA VAL A 85 2.21 7.05 7.86
C VAL A 85 2.09 5.57 8.25
N ILE A 86 2.20 4.65 7.29
CA ILE A 86 2.18 3.21 7.58
C ILE A 86 3.32 2.83 8.53
N ARG A 87 4.55 3.32 8.29
CA ARG A 87 5.69 3.08 9.16
C ARG A 87 5.44 3.61 10.58
N GLU A 88 4.96 4.84 10.69
CA GLU A 88 4.66 5.45 11.99
C GLU A 88 3.61 4.65 12.75
N ASN A 89 2.53 4.26 12.08
CA ASN A 89 1.47 3.46 12.68
C ASN A 89 1.97 2.07 13.11
N LEU A 90 2.82 1.44 12.28
CA LEU A 90 3.43 0.15 12.61
C LEU A 90 4.25 0.23 13.90
N LEU A 91 5.15 1.21 14.01
CA LEU A 91 5.97 1.38 15.20
C LEU A 91 5.14 1.72 16.43
N LYS A 92 4.14 2.62 16.28
CA LYS A 92 3.20 2.96 17.36
C LYS A 92 2.35 1.76 17.80
N ALA A 93 2.05 0.82 16.92
CA ALA A 93 1.29 -0.38 17.28
C ALA A 93 2.06 -1.24 18.28
N PHE A 94 3.36 -1.43 18.07
CA PHE A 94 4.20 -2.16 19.01
C PHE A 94 4.31 -1.45 20.36
N GLU A 95 4.54 -0.14 20.38
CA GLU A 95 4.56 0.68 21.60
C GLU A 95 3.23 0.61 22.38
N LYS A 96 2.11 0.61 21.66
CA LYS A 96 0.78 0.48 22.28
C LYS A 96 0.56 -0.94 22.84
N ALA A 97 1.00 -1.97 22.10
CA ALA A 97 0.92 -3.35 22.58
C ALA A 97 1.76 -3.55 23.84
N GLU A 98 2.95 -2.94 23.91
CA GLU A 98 3.82 -2.99 25.10
C GLU A 98 3.13 -2.45 26.35
N ASN A 99 2.38 -1.37 26.21
CA ASN A 99 1.73 -0.69 27.33
C ASN A 99 0.29 -1.18 27.61
N GLU A 100 -0.27 -2.07 26.77
CA GLU A 100 -1.65 -2.54 26.89
C GLU A 100 -1.75 -3.71 27.88
N LEU A 101 -2.65 -3.57 28.86
CA LEU A 101 -2.88 -4.59 29.88
C LEU A 101 -3.95 -5.62 29.49
N ASN A 102 -4.87 -5.23 28.59
CA ASN A 102 -5.89 -6.13 28.09
C ASN A 102 -5.32 -6.97 26.92
N ASN A 103 -5.22 -8.27 27.13
CA ASN A 103 -4.62 -9.17 26.13
C ASN A 103 -5.37 -9.21 24.81
N GLU A 104 -6.69 -9.03 24.78
CA GLU A 104 -7.44 -8.98 23.54
C GLU A 104 -7.11 -7.70 22.74
N ILE A 105 -7.07 -6.55 23.40
CA ILE A 105 -6.71 -5.26 22.78
C ILE A 105 -5.23 -5.27 22.39
N LYS A 106 -4.35 -5.84 23.21
CA LYS A 106 -2.93 -6.05 22.86
C LYS A 106 -2.80 -6.81 21.56
N GLN A 107 -3.54 -7.91 21.40
CA GLN A 107 -3.51 -8.72 20.18
C GLN A 107 -4.04 -7.95 18.97
N GLU A 108 -5.02 -7.07 19.12
CA GLU A 108 -5.49 -6.20 18.03
C GLU A 108 -4.37 -5.26 17.54
N TYR A 109 -3.49 -4.78 18.40
CA TYR A 109 -2.30 -3.99 18.01
C TYR A 109 -1.21 -4.86 17.37
N LEU A 110 -1.09 -6.13 17.74
CA LEU A 110 -0.11 -7.06 17.18
C LEU A 110 -0.59 -7.79 15.92
N ASN A 111 -1.85 -7.63 15.55
CA ASN A 111 -2.39 -8.13 14.28
C ASN A 111 -2.20 -7.09 13.17
N PHE A 112 -1.57 -7.47 12.08
CA PHE A 112 -1.37 -6.67 10.89
C PHE A 112 -2.08 -7.33 9.71
N VAL A 113 -3.00 -6.62 9.07
CA VAL A 113 -3.81 -7.15 7.96
C VAL A 113 -3.48 -6.38 6.69
N VAL A 114 -3.00 -7.09 5.68
CA VAL A 114 -2.74 -6.56 4.33
C VAL A 114 -3.79 -7.14 3.39
N ILE A 115 -4.57 -6.27 2.72
CA ILE A 115 -5.63 -6.65 1.79
C ILE A 115 -5.13 -6.45 0.35
N GLY A 116 -5.04 -7.55 -0.40
CA GLY A 116 -4.62 -7.61 -1.79
C GLY A 116 -3.29 -8.33 -2.01
N GLY A 117 -3.32 -9.47 -2.71
CA GLY A 117 -2.18 -10.35 -2.99
C GLY A 117 -1.39 -10.00 -4.26
N GLY A 118 -1.50 -8.75 -4.74
CA GLY A 118 -0.66 -8.20 -5.81
C GLY A 118 0.78 -7.90 -5.34
N PRO A 119 1.64 -7.37 -6.23
CA PRO A 119 3.04 -7.07 -5.91
C PRO A 119 3.22 -6.23 -4.64
N THR A 120 2.43 -5.16 -4.53
CA THR A 120 2.52 -4.24 -3.38
C THR A 120 2.13 -4.92 -2.06
N GLY A 121 1.09 -5.78 -2.07
CA GLY A 121 0.67 -6.50 -0.87
C GLY A 121 1.69 -7.53 -0.42
N VAL A 122 2.26 -8.26 -1.36
CA VAL A 122 3.34 -9.22 -1.08
C VAL A 122 4.55 -8.53 -0.48
N GLU A 123 5.00 -7.42 -1.06
CA GLU A 123 6.11 -6.63 -0.53
C GLU A 123 5.80 -6.04 0.85
N MET A 124 4.58 -5.53 1.04
CA MET A 124 4.15 -4.96 2.32
C MET A 124 4.10 -6.02 3.41
N ALA A 125 3.44 -7.15 3.17
CA ALA A 125 3.33 -8.23 4.14
C ALA A 125 4.71 -8.77 4.54
N GLY A 126 5.59 -9.01 3.56
CA GLY A 126 6.96 -9.44 3.82
C GLY A 126 7.76 -8.43 4.64
N SER A 127 7.64 -7.14 4.32
CA SER A 127 8.34 -6.08 5.07
C SER A 127 7.83 -5.92 6.50
N ILE A 128 6.52 -6.03 6.72
CA ILE A 128 5.92 -5.99 8.07
C ILE A 128 6.41 -7.20 8.88
N ALA A 129 6.39 -8.39 8.29
CA ALA A 129 6.86 -9.61 8.94
C ALA A 129 8.35 -9.51 9.33
N GLU A 130 9.20 -8.95 8.45
CA GLU A 130 10.61 -8.73 8.77
C GLU A 130 10.79 -7.79 9.96
N ILE A 131 10.03 -6.70 10.03
CA ILE A 131 10.08 -5.77 11.16
C ILE A 131 9.56 -6.46 12.42
N ALA A 132 8.40 -7.11 12.36
CA ALA A 132 7.74 -7.71 13.51
C ALA A 132 8.55 -8.86 14.12
N TYR A 133 9.08 -9.77 13.28
CA TYR A 133 9.70 -11.00 13.76
C TYR A 133 11.22 -10.95 13.92
N LYS A 134 11.91 -10.04 13.19
CA LYS A 134 13.37 -10.00 13.22
C LYS A 134 13.95 -8.77 13.89
N ASN A 135 13.35 -7.60 13.67
CA ASN A 135 13.98 -6.36 14.06
C ASN A 135 13.55 -5.86 15.43
N LEU A 136 12.28 -6.04 15.80
CA LEU A 136 11.71 -5.48 17.03
C LEU A 136 11.55 -6.50 18.16
N ASN A 137 11.72 -7.78 17.91
CA ASN A 137 11.44 -8.85 18.86
C ASN A 137 12.27 -8.83 20.16
N LYS A 138 13.30 -8.01 20.24
CA LYS A 138 14.19 -7.91 21.41
C LYS A 138 14.10 -6.57 22.13
N GLU A 139 13.25 -5.68 21.65
CA GLU A 139 13.14 -4.32 22.19
C GLU A 139 11.96 -4.17 23.15
N PHE A 140 11.06 -5.17 23.19
CA PHE A 140 9.84 -5.16 24.01
C PHE A 140 9.87 -6.28 25.06
N GLU A 141 9.28 -6.02 26.24
CA GLU A 141 9.29 -6.94 27.39
C GLU A 141 7.93 -7.62 27.63
N ASN A 142 6.82 -6.96 27.20
CA ASN A 142 5.47 -7.38 27.53
C ASN A 142 4.78 -8.22 26.43
N PHE A 143 5.50 -8.55 25.35
CA PHE A 143 5.09 -9.52 24.32
C PHE A 143 6.32 -10.15 23.67
N ASN A 144 6.14 -11.34 23.07
CA ASN A 144 7.21 -12.10 22.43
C ASN A 144 7.20 -11.94 20.90
N SER A 145 8.28 -12.36 20.25
CA SER A 145 8.41 -12.35 18.79
C SER A 145 7.35 -13.18 18.06
N ASP A 146 6.73 -14.13 18.73
CA ASP A 146 5.72 -15.03 18.15
C ASP A 146 4.28 -14.51 18.33
N ASP A 147 4.09 -13.42 19.10
CA ASP A 147 2.77 -12.85 19.37
C ASP A 147 2.20 -12.01 18.21
N PRO A 148 3.01 -11.28 17.39
CA PRO A 148 2.50 -10.61 16.20
C PRO A 148 1.94 -11.59 15.16
N ASN A 149 0.87 -11.21 14.47
CA ASN A 149 0.35 -11.94 13.33
C ASN A 149 0.32 -11.03 12.11
N VAL A 150 0.84 -11.49 11.00
CA VAL A 150 0.80 -10.79 9.72
C VAL A 150 -0.06 -11.60 8.75
N TYR A 151 -1.21 -11.04 8.37
CA TYR A 151 -2.15 -11.64 7.43
C TYR A 151 -2.03 -10.96 6.07
N LEU A 152 -1.97 -11.75 5.01
CA LEU A 152 -2.14 -11.30 3.63
C LEU A 152 -3.38 -11.94 3.05
N ILE A 153 -4.43 -11.15 2.81
CA ILE A 153 -5.72 -11.63 2.31
C ILE A 153 -5.82 -11.39 0.81
N GLU A 154 -6.13 -12.45 0.05
CA GLU A 154 -6.32 -12.41 -1.39
C GLU A 154 -7.61 -13.14 -1.78
N ALA A 155 -8.45 -12.45 -2.57
CA ALA A 155 -9.73 -13.00 -3.03
C ALA A 155 -9.57 -14.13 -4.06
N ASN A 156 -8.47 -14.12 -4.80
CA ASN A 156 -8.16 -15.15 -5.79
C ASN A 156 -7.44 -16.35 -5.17
N SER A 157 -7.41 -17.46 -5.92
CA SER A 157 -6.74 -18.71 -5.51
C SER A 157 -5.21 -18.65 -5.51
N LYS A 158 -4.60 -17.56 -6.04
CA LYS A 158 -3.16 -17.38 -6.08
C LYS A 158 -2.72 -15.94 -5.87
N LEU A 159 -1.55 -15.78 -5.28
CA LEU A 159 -0.85 -14.49 -5.21
C LEU A 159 -0.29 -14.12 -6.59
N LEU A 160 -0.08 -12.82 -6.82
CA LEU A 160 0.56 -12.30 -8.04
C LEU A 160 -0.08 -12.87 -9.31
N PRO A 161 -1.40 -12.65 -9.57
CA PRO A 161 -2.15 -13.32 -10.62
C PRO A 161 -1.56 -13.13 -12.03
N MET A 162 -0.79 -12.05 -12.25
CA MET A 162 -0.13 -11.75 -13.53
C MET A 162 1.17 -12.55 -13.76
N PHE A 163 1.65 -13.29 -12.76
CA PHE A 163 2.85 -14.11 -12.88
C PHE A 163 2.51 -15.59 -13.06
N SER A 164 3.52 -16.40 -13.45
CA SER A 164 3.36 -17.84 -13.59
C SER A 164 3.05 -18.51 -12.23
N ASN A 165 2.37 -19.65 -12.25
CA ASN A 165 2.05 -20.41 -11.04
C ASN A 165 3.32 -20.73 -10.22
N LYS A 166 4.41 -21.11 -10.89
CA LYS A 166 5.70 -21.40 -10.25
C LYS A 166 6.22 -20.21 -9.43
N LEU A 167 6.06 -18.97 -9.91
CA LEU A 167 6.48 -17.77 -9.18
C LEU A 167 5.52 -17.45 -8.04
N SER A 168 4.22 -17.62 -8.26
CA SER A 168 3.20 -17.48 -7.22
C SER A 168 3.45 -18.44 -6.05
N ASP A 169 3.64 -19.72 -6.32
CA ASP A 169 3.90 -20.77 -5.32
C ASP A 169 5.21 -20.49 -4.54
N LYS A 170 6.24 -20.03 -5.26
CA LYS A 170 7.51 -19.65 -4.62
C LYS A 170 7.35 -18.43 -3.71
N THR A 171 6.56 -17.46 -4.12
CA THR A 171 6.26 -16.26 -3.32
C THR A 171 5.51 -16.63 -2.05
N GLU A 172 4.48 -17.48 -2.17
CA GLU A 172 3.71 -17.98 -1.02
C GLU A 172 4.61 -18.71 -0.02
N LYS A 173 5.49 -19.58 -0.52
CA LYS A 173 6.47 -20.26 0.33
C LYS A 173 7.39 -19.28 1.05
N TYR A 174 7.90 -18.28 0.37
CA TYR A 174 8.76 -17.27 1.02
C TYR A 174 8.00 -16.47 2.08
N LEU A 175 6.77 -16.08 1.82
CA LEU A 175 5.95 -15.39 2.81
C LEU A 175 5.67 -16.27 4.04
N PHE A 176 5.39 -17.55 3.81
CA PHE A 176 5.24 -18.54 4.90
C PHE A 176 6.52 -18.66 5.73
N ASP A 177 7.68 -18.78 5.08
CA ASP A 177 8.99 -18.85 5.74
C ASP A 177 9.31 -17.55 6.54
N PHE A 178 8.68 -16.43 6.17
CA PHE A 178 8.72 -15.16 6.91
C PHE A 178 7.68 -15.06 8.03
N GLY A 179 6.81 -16.06 8.21
CA GLY A 179 5.76 -16.05 9.23
C GLY A 179 4.46 -15.37 8.79
N VAL A 180 4.31 -15.01 7.50
CA VAL A 180 3.06 -14.42 6.99
C VAL A 180 2.00 -15.49 6.79
N GLN A 181 0.81 -15.26 7.33
CA GLN A 181 -0.38 -16.06 7.10
C GLN A 181 -1.06 -15.61 5.80
N VAL A 182 -0.93 -16.41 4.74
CA VAL A 182 -1.53 -16.12 3.43
C VAL A 182 -2.92 -16.75 3.37
N LEU A 183 -3.96 -15.90 3.26
CA LEU A 183 -5.37 -16.27 3.20
C LEU A 183 -5.87 -16.09 1.76
N LYS A 184 -5.84 -17.17 0.97
CA LYS A 184 -6.32 -17.21 -0.43
C LYS A 184 -7.77 -17.69 -0.52
N ASP A 185 -8.41 -17.39 -1.66
CA ASP A 185 -9.85 -17.66 -1.87
C ASP A 185 -10.67 -17.03 -0.74
N GLU A 186 -10.20 -15.90 -0.22
CA GLU A 186 -10.80 -15.21 0.91
C GLU A 186 -11.03 -13.75 0.58
N LYS A 187 -12.30 -13.39 0.43
CA LYS A 187 -12.74 -12.06 0.05
C LYS A 187 -13.10 -11.24 1.28
N VAL A 188 -12.53 -10.05 1.40
CA VAL A 188 -12.94 -9.06 2.41
C VAL A 188 -14.31 -8.52 2.02
N GLU A 189 -15.26 -8.59 2.93
CA GLU A 189 -16.64 -8.13 2.76
C GLU A 189 -16.87 -6.77 3.42
N SER A 190 -16.24 -6.54 4.57
CA SER A 190 -16.29 -5.24 5.23
C SER A 190 -15.03 -4.96 6.04
N VAL A 191 -14.71 -3.68 6.18
CA VAL A 191 -13.70 -3.13 7.08
C VAL A 191 -14.36 -2.06 7.91
N ASN A 192 -14.43 -2.28 9.20
CA ASN A 192 -15.03 -1.37 10.17
C ASN A 192 -14.11 -1.28 11.37
N ASP A 193 -14.35 -0.36 12.27
CA ASP A 193 -13.64 -0.08 13.51
C ASP A 193 -12.85 -1.28 14.08
N HIS A 194 -11.60 -1.45 13.64
CA HIS A 194 -10.66 -2.52 14.01
C HIS A 194 -11.08 -3.96 13.64
N ILE A 195 -12.05 -4.12 12.74
CA ILE A 195 -12.57 -5.42 12.31
C ILE A 195 -12.46 -5.55 10.79
N VAL A 196 -11.82 -6.62 10.34
CA VAL A 196 -11.86 -7.09 8.96
C VAL A 196 -12.74 -8.33 8.91
N GLN A 197 -13.90 -8.22 8.26
CA GLN A 197 -14.79 -9.33 8.01
C GLN A 197 -14.52 -9.89 6.62
N THR A 198 -14.26 -11.17 6.55
CA THR A 198 -14.13 -11.91 5.28
C THR A 198 -15.31 -12.87 5.12
N ASN A 199 -15.42 -13.48 3.95
CA ASN A 199 -16.39 -14.56 3.70
C ASN A 199 -16.10 -15.85 4.50
N LYS A 200 -14.98 -15.92 5.25
CA LYS A 200 -14.60 -17.11 6.03
C LYS A 200 -14.41 -16.85 7.51
N GLN A 201 -13.96 -15.66 7.89
CA GLN A 201 -13.61 -15.35 9.28
C GLN A 201 -13.67 -13.85 9.57
N THR A 202 -13.56 -13.55 10.86
CA THR A 202 -13.44 -12.18 11.37
C THR A 202 -12.06 -12.00 12.01
N ILE A 203 -11.31 -10.98 11.60
CA ILE A 203 -9.99 -10.65 12.14
C ILE A 203 -10.08 -9.28 12.81
N LYS A 204 -9.75 -9.23 14.09
CA LYS A 204 -9.62 -7.97 14.82
C LYS A 204 -8.20 -7.43 14.65
N SER A 205 -8.07 -6.21 14.16
CA SER A 205 -6.77 -5.57 13.92
C SER A 205 -6.91 -4.05 13.91
N ARG A 206 -5.95 -3.37 14.52
CA ARG A 206 -5.81 -1.91 14.47
C ARG A 206 -4.86 -1.45 13.35
N ASN A 207 -4.29 -2.41 12.61
CA ASN A 207 -3.31 -2.15 11.55
C ASN A 207 -3.79 -2.80 10.25
N ILE A 208 -4.69 -2.10 9.56
CA ILE A 208 -5.30 -2.57 8.31
C ILE A 208 -4.74 -1.76 7.15
N ILE A 209 -4.13 -2.43 6.18
CA ILE A 209 -3.53 -1.81 5.01
C ILE A 209 -4.20 -2.39 3.77
N SER A 210 -4.84 -1.53 2.98
CA SER A 210 -5.43 -1.91 1.71
C SER A 210 -4.53 -1.46 0.57
N VAL A 211 -4.07 -2.39 -0.26
CA VAL A 211 -3.09 -2.12 -1.34
C VAL A 211 -3.64 -2.52 -2.71
N SER A 212 -4.93 -2.31 -2.89
CA SER A 212 -5.57 -2.55 -4.17
C SER A 212 -5.52 -1.32 -5.07
N TYR A 213 -5.29 -1.54 -6.36
CA TYR A 213 -5.25 -0.49 -7.36
C TYR A 213 -6.27 -0.76 -8.46
N THR A 214 -7.08 0.24 -8.81
CA THR A 214 -7.74 0.28 -10.11
C THR A 214 -6.87 1.06 -11.08
N HIS A 215 -6.58 0.46 -12.23
CA HIS A 215 -6.05 1.23 -13.35
C HIS A 215 -7.16 2.17 -13.85
N LEU A 216 -6.83 3.45 -14.07
CA LEU A 216 -7.68 4.34 -14.84
C LEU A 216 -7.76 3.75 -16.25
N THR A 217 -8.85 3.05 -16.55
CA THR A 217 -9.20 2.74 -17.93
C THR A 217 -9.74 4.03 -18.55
N LEU A 218 -8.96 4.64 -19.42
CA LEU A 218 -9.51 5.69 -20.27
C LEU A 218 -10.64 5.05 -21.09
N PRO A 219 -11.82 5.71 -21.20
CA PRO A 219 -12.86 5.21 -22.07
C PRO A 219 -12.29 5.07 -23.48
N THR A 220 -12.29 3.85 -24.01
CA THR A 220 -12.02 3.59 -25.42
C THR A 220 -13.25 4.04 -26.19
N THR A 221 -13.16 5.21 -26.80
CA THR A 221 -14.09 5.66 -27.85
C THR A 221 -13.60 5.20 -29.20
#